data_4c37175543f319bfdbb4fc3a98714173
#
_entry.id   4c37175543f319bfdbb4fc3a98714173
#
_cell.length_a   1.000
_cell.length_b   1.000
_cell.length_c   1.000
_cell.angle_alpha   90.00
_cell.angle_beta   90.00
_cell.angle_gamma   90.00
#
_symmetry.space_group_name_H-M   'P 1'
#
loop_
_entity.id
_entity.type
_entity.pdbx_description
1 polymer ?
#
loop_
_entity_poly.entity_id
_entity_poly.type
_entity_poly.pdbx_seq_one_letter_code
_entity_poly.pdbx_strand_id
1 'polypeptide(L)'
;VLPWWLMDVRPQGFLGRAYAARWGAELGLPSSLQEWSDHQAMRALLAHGHDLVGHVLIGTRARDTFLATAGPTFIREADKPSTYARMAIDASAGHTPGSSAGGEQPKFTAYAESAGRGKHVIVKFSEPLESSNSRRWRDLLWAEHLALTTLREAGVSAAQSAVYDHQAQRFLEVERFDRVGASGRQAVISLAALDAEFVGLAHQPWPVITQALAKQGVITQAAAERTEMLWAFGALTGNTDMHHGNLSFLSSP
;
A
#
# COMPACT_ATOMS: atom_id res chain seq x y z
N VAL A 1 -10.35 20.51 7.61
CA VAL A 1 -10.46 19.04 7.74
C VAL A 1 -10.43 18.46 6.34
N LEU A 2 -9.58 17.47 6.10
CA LEU A 2 -9.59 16.73 4.83
C LEU A 2 -10.93 15.98 4.68
N PRO A 3 -11.51 15.94 3.47
CA PRO A 3 -12.61 15.04 3.18
C PRO A 3 -12.24 13.60 3.54
N TRP A 4 -13.20 12.83 4.07
CA TRP A 4 -12.98 11.46 4.54
C TRP A 4 -12.35 10.54 3.46
N TRP A 5 -12.75 10.68 2.21
CA TRP A 5 -12.21 9.90 1.08
C TRP A 5 -10.77 10.25 0.69
N LEU A 6 -10.17 11.30 1.30
CA LEU A 6 -8.75 11.62 1.20
C LEU A 6 -7.92 11.10 2.37
N MET A 7 -8.51 10.44 3.35
CA MET A 7 -7.77 9.93 4.51
C MET A 7 -6.68 8.93 4.11
N ASP A 8 -6.99 8.04 3.18
CA ASP A 8 -6.08 6.99 2.74
C ASP A 8 -4.91 7.50 1.88
N VAL A 9 -5.04 8.67 1.28
CA VAL A 9 -3.99 9.25 0.44
C VAL A 9 -3.09 10.23 1.19
N ARG A 10 -3.38 10.52 2.45
CA ARG A 10 -2.52 11.34 3.29
C ARG A 10 -1.14 10.66 3.43
N PRO A 11 -0.03 11.39 3.23
CA PRO A 11 1.30 10.84 3.46
C PRO A 11 1.45 10.26 4.86
N GLN A 12 1.80 8.97 4.97
CA GLN A 12 1.89 8.25 6.23
C GLN A 12 2.88 7.08 6.15
N GLY A 13 3.24 6.52 7.30
CA GLY A 13 4.11 5.36 7.39
C GLY A 13 5.50 5.58 6.79
N PHE A 14 6.13 4.51 6.36
CA PHE A 14 7.49 4.55 5.80
C PHE A 14 7.61 5.47 4.58
N LEU A 15 6.73 5.34 3.59
CA LEU A 15 6.77 6.16 2.37
C LEU A 15 6.44 7.63 2.65
N GLY A 16 5.56 7.90 3.60
CA GLY A 16 5.27 9.28 4.02
C GLY A 16 6.49 9.94 4.67
N ARG A 17 7.25 9.22 5.50
CA ARG A 17 8.50 9.75 6.08
C ARG A 17 9.57 9.98 5.02
N ALA A 18 9.73 9.07 4.07
CA ALA A 18 10.64 9.26 2.94
C ALA A 18 10.24 10.49 2.10
N TYR A 19 8.94 10.69 1.89
CA TYR A 19 8.41 11.88 1.24
C TYR A 19 8.74 13.17 2.02
N ALA A 20 8.50 13.19 3.33
CA ALA A 20 8.78 14.35 4.17
C ALA A 20 10.28 14.68 4.19
N ALA A 21 11.14 13.68 4.27
CA ALA A 21 12.59 13.85 4.22
C ALA A 21 13.05 14.45 2.87
N ARG A 22 12.45 14.01 1.76
CA ARG A 22 12.83 14.44 0.41
C ARG A 22 12.29 15.82 0.04
N TRP A 23 11.05 16.11 0.36
CA TRP A 23 10.32 17.27 -0.16
C TRP A 23 9.88 18.27 0.92
N GLY A 24 9.98 17.88 2.21
CA GLY A 24 9.47 18.71 3.31
C GLY A 24 10.06 20.12 3.32
N ALA A 25 11.38 20.24 3.22
CA ALA A 25 12.06 21.54 3.23
C ALA A 25 11.66 22.43 2.03
N GLU A 26 11.60 21.86 0.82
CA GLU A 26 11.19 22.57 -0.40
C GLU A 26 9.75 23.10 -0.29
N LEU A 27 8.88 22.30 0.29
CA LEU A 27 7.47 22.66 0.47
C LEU A 27 7.18 23.45 1.75
N GLY A 28 8.21 23.78 2.56
CA GLY A 28 8.05 24.45 3.85
C GLY A 28 7.16 23.65 4.82
N LEU A 29 7.33 22.33 4.85
CA LEU A 29 6.60 21.42 5.73
C LEU A 29 7.48 21.00 6.91
N PRO A 30 6.89 20.71 8.09
CA PRO A 30 7.62 20.11 9.20
C PRO A 30 8.31 18.80 8.79
N SER A 31 9.46 18.52 9.39
CA SER A 31 10.20 17.27 9.15
C SER A 31 9.47 16.03 9.69
N SER A 32 8.66 16.20 10.73
CA SER A 32 7.84 15.14 11.30
C SER A 32 6.44 15.13 10.71
N LEU A 33 6.01 14.00 10.16
CA LEU A 33 4.64 13.81 9.65
C LEU A 33 3.57 14.00 10.73
N GLN A 34 3.91 13.74 11.99
CA GLN A 34 2.99 13.86 13.12
C GLN A 34 2.58 15.32 13.37
N GLU A 35 3.41 16.26 12.94
CA GLU A 35 3.15 17.69 13.05
C GLU A 35 2.33 18.24 11.85
N TRP A 36 2.05 17.39 10.83
CA TRP A 36 1.35 17.85 9.66
C TRP A 36 -0.15 18.02 9.91
N SER A 37 -0.61 19.23 9.82
CA SER A 37 -2.03 19.54 9.70
C SER A 37 -2.59 19.06 8.36
N ASP A 38 -3.91 19.02 8.24
CA ASP A 38 -4.60 18.72 6.98
C ASP A 38 -4.20 19.67 5.85
N HIS A 39 -3.95 20.94 6.16
CA HIS A 39 -3.48 21.93 5.19
C HIS A 39 -2.09 21.58 4.65
N GLN A 40 -1.18 21.14 5.51
CA GLN A 40 0.16 20.71 5.11
C GLN A 40 0.13 19.41 4.29
N ALA A 41 -0.70 18.45 4.69
CA ALA A 41 -0.96 17.25 3.90
C ALA A 41 -1.51 17.60 2.51
N MET A 42 -2.47 18.52 2.43
CA MET A 42 -3.01 18.98 1.14
C MET A 42 -1.95 19.66 0.27
N ARG A 43 -1.05 20.45 0.83
CA ARG A 43 0.08 21.04 0.08
C ARG A 43 0.96 19.96 -0.54
N ALA A 44 1.29 18.91 0.21
CA ALA A 44 2.05 17.78 -0.30
C ALA A 44 1.32 17.06 -1.44
N LEU A 45 0.02 16.80 -1.28
CA LEU A 45 -0.81 16.14 -2.28
C LEU A 45 -0.94 16.98 -3.56
N LEU A 46 -1.12 18.29 -3.46
CA LEU A 46 -1.18 19.18 -4.62
C LEU A 46 0.16 19.26 -5.36
N ALA A 47 1.29 19.13 -4.64
CA ALA A 47 2.62 19.15 -5.25
C ALA A 47 2.95 17.84 -5.97
N HIS A 48 2.67 16.67 -5.36
CA HIS A 48 3.13 15.37 -5.84
C HIS A 48 2.05 14.27 -5.81
N GLY A 49 0.78 14.62 -5.83
CA GLY A 49 -0.34 13.67 -5.78
C GLY A 49 -0.63 12.92 -7.09
N HIS A 50 0.38 12.65 -7.90
CA HIS A 50 0.23 11.95 -9.19
C HIS A 50 0.29 10.41 -9.07
N ASP A 51 0.82 9.86 -7.97
CA ASP A 51 0.88 8.41 -7.71
C ASP A 51 0.33 8.06 -6.32
N LEU A 52 -0.91 8.41 -6.07
CA LEU A 52 -1.63 8.09 -4.82
C LEU A 52 -2.22 6.67 -4.86
N VAL A 53 -2.62 6.17 -3.69
CA VAL A 53 -3.43 4.97 -3.59
C VAL A 53 -4.78 5.21 -4.27
N GLY A 54 -5.26 4.20 -4.99
CA GLY A 54 -6.51 4.29 -5.74
C GLY A 54 -6.38 5.11 -7.03
N HIS A 55 -7.47 5.76 -7.43
CA HIS A 55 -7.62 6.43 -8.72
C HIS A 55 -7.58 7.96 -8.65
N VAL A 56 -7.40 8.52 -7.46
CA VAL A 56 -7.47 9.97 -7.26
C VAL A 56 -6.19 10.65 -7.74
N LEU A 57 -6.34 11.76 -8.45
CA LEU A 57 -5.30 12.72 -8.79
C LEU A 57 -5.69 14.08 -8.19
N ILE A 58 -4.77 14.71 -7.45
CA ILE A 58 -5.09 15.95 -6.73
C ILE A 58 -4.36 17.13 -7.37
N GLY A 59 -5.13 17.99 -8.01
CA GLY A 59 -4.65 19.21 -8.66
C GLY A 59 -4.18 19.02 -10.09
N THR A 60 -4.03 20.15 -10.80
CA THR A 60 -3.63 20.19 -12.22
C THR A 60 -2.22 19.66 -12.43
N ARG A 61 -1.29 19.99 -11.54
CA ARG A 61 0.09 19.50 -11.61
C ARG A 61 0.17 17.96 -11.55
N ALA A 62 -0.59 17.34 -10.65
CA ALA A 62 -0.64 15.87 -10.55
C ALA A 62 -1.23 15.24 -11.82
N ARG A 63 -2.31 15.81 -12.35
CA ARG A 63 -2.91 15.39 -13.62
C ARG A 63 -1.93 15.52 -14.77
N ASP A 64 -1.29 16.65 -14.91
CA ASP A 64 -0.38 16.92 -16.03
C ASP A 64 0.87 16.02 -15.97
N THR A 65 1.42 15.81 -14.76
CA THR A 65 2.51 14.84 -14.54
C THR A 65 2.07 13.43 -14.92
N PHE A 66 0.88 13.00 -14.49
CA PHE A 66 0.34 11.68 -14.83
C PHE A 66 0.17 11.50 -16.34
N LEU A 67 -0.38 12.50 -17.05
CA LEU A 67 -0.61 12.45 -18.48
C LEU A 67 0.69 12.52 -19.29
N ALA A 68 1.72 13.22 -18.79
CA ALA A 68 3.03 13.32 -19.42
C ALA A 68 3.92 12.09 -19.19
N THR A 69 3.59 11.25 -18.21
CA THR A 69 4.35 10.04 -17.91
C THR A 69 4.13 9.02 -19.03
N ALA A 70 5.14 8.81 -19.86
CA ALA A 70 5.15 7.71 -20.82
C ALA A 70 4.99 6.38 -20.07
N GLY A 71 4.41 5.37 -20.72
CA GLY A 71 4.24 4.05 -20.13
C GLY A 71 5.55 3.56 -19.49
N PRO A 72 5.55 3.15 -18.22
CA PRO A 72 6.78 2.78 -17.53
C PRO A 72 7.43 1.57 -18.20
N THR A 73 8.76 1.60 -18.31
CA THR A 73 9.53 0.40 -18.67
C THR A 73 9.55 -0.53 -17.47
N PHE A 74 9.14 -1.78 -17.64
CA PHE A 74 9.12 -2.73 -16.54
C PHE A 74 10.50 -3.35 -16.27
N ILE A 75 10.76 -3.65 -15.01
CA ILE A 75 11.92 -4.42 -14.56
C ILE A 75 11.70 -5.87 -14.96
N ARG A 76 12.63 -6.45 -15.73
CA ARG A 76 12.54 -7.84 -16.17
C ARG A 76 12.73 -8.81 -15.00
N GLU A 77 12.15 -9.99 -15.10
CA GLU A 77 12.21 -11.03 -14.05
C GLU A 77 13.67 -11.32 -13.61
N ALA A 78 14.58 -11.50 -14.57
CA ALA A 78 15.98 -11.79 -14.30
C ALA A 78 16.73 -10.66 -13.56
N ASP A 79 16.28 -9.42 -13.71
CA ASP A 79 16.96 -8.24 -13.16
C ASP A 79 16.41 -7.83 -11.79
N LYS A 80 15.28 -8.41 -11.36
CA LYS A 80 14.59 -8.03 -10.12
C LYS A 80 15.48 -8.06 -8.88
N PRO A 81 16.19 -9.15 -8.55
CA PRO A 81 16.94 -9.22 -7.29
C PRO A 81 17.96 -8.10 -7.14
N SER A 82 18.76 -7.84 -8.17
CA SER A 82 19.79 -6.80 -8.15
C SER A 82 19.21 -5.39 -8.21
N THR A 83 18.15 -5.19 -9.00
CA THR A 83 17.47 -3.91 -9.11
C THR A 83 16.75 -3.55 -7.81
N TYR A 84 16.09 -4.52 -7.19
CA TYR A 84 15.40 -4.32 -5.90
C TYR A 84 16.38 -4.00 -4.78
N ALA A 85 17.56 -4.63 -4.76
CA ALA A 85 18.61 -4.30 -3.79
C ALA A 85 19.05 -2.83 -3.91
N ARG A 86 19.25 -2.32 -5.12
CA ARG A 86 19.56 -0.91 -5.36
C ARG A 86 18.42 0.01 -4.96
N MET A 87 17.17 -0.31 -5.35
CA MET A 87 15.99 0.48 -4.99
C MET A 87 15.74 0.50 -3.48
N ALA A 88 16.06 -0.57 -2.76
CA ALA A 88 15.96 -0.61 -1.31
C ALA A 88 16.95 0.34 -0.62
N ILE A 89 18.16 0.47 -1.16
CA ILE A 89 19.15 1.46 -0.68
C ILE A 89 18.58 2.88 -0.87
N ASP A 90 18.07 3.19 -2.06
CA ASP A 90 17.49 4.50 -2.37
C ASP A 90 16.27 4.80 -1.48
N ALA A 91 15.39 3.80 -1.27
CA ALA A 91 14.23 3.94 -0.40
C ALA A 91 14.63 4.18 1.06
N SER A 92 15.64 3.47 1.56
CA SER A 92 16.16 3.64 2.92
C SER A 92 16.84 5.00 3.13
N ALA A 93 17.43 5.56 2.08
CA ALA A 93 18.00 6.90 2.09
C ALA A 93 16.95 8.01 1.91
N GLY A 94 15.68 7.67 1.75
CA GLY A 94 14.60 8.64 1.52
C GLY A 94 14.57 9.21 0.09
N HIS A 95 15.28 8.59 -0.85
CA HIS A 95 15.35 9.09 -2.23
C HIS A 95 14.21 8.62 -3.13
N THR A 96 13.42 7.67 -2.72
CA THR A 96 12.32 7.13 -3.52
C THR A 96 11.04 7.90 -3.23
N PRO A 97 10.61 8.83 -4.10
CA PRO A 97 9.27 9.37 -4.05
C PRO A 97 8.33 8.25 -4.51
N GLY A 98 7.67 7.63 -3.61
CA GLY A 98 6.68 6.62 -3.92
C GLY A 98 5.28 7.06 -3.59
N SER A 99 4.33 6.28 -4.04
CA SER A 99 2.95 6.33 -3.66
C SER A 99 2.81 6.33 -2.12
N SER A 100 1.74 6.92 -1.63
CA SER A 100 1.39 6.97 -0.21
C SER A 100 0.88 5.62 0.33
N ALA A 101 1.40 4.48 -0.15
CA ALA A 101 1.05 3.18 0.42
C ALA A 101 1.40 3.17 1.91
N GLY A 102 0.40 2.98 2.76
CA GLY A 102 0.53 3.01 4.21
C GLY A 102 1.43 1.92 4.79
N GLY A 103 1.64 1.96 6.09
CA GLY A 103 2.38 0.96 6.87
C GLY A 103 3.85 1.30 7.10
N GLU A 104 4.37 0.81 8.23
CA GLU A 104 5.68 1.15 8.78
C GLU A 104 6.83 0.33 8.17
N GLN A 105 6.53 -0.82 7.56
CA GLN A 105 7.52 -1.70 6.98
C GLN A 105 8.24 -1.03 5.80
N PRO A 106 9.58 -1.14 5.67
CA PRO A 106 10.34 -0.65 4.54
C PRO A 106 9.81 -1.22 3.22
N LYS A 107 9.56 -0.34 2.25
CA LYS A 107 8.99 -0.69 0.95
C LYS A 107 9.28 0.37 -0.11
N PHE A 108 9.13 -0.02 -1.36
CA PHE A 108 9.07 0.88 -2.51
C PHE A 108 8.03 0.39 -3.51
N THR A 109 7.67 1.22 -4.47
CA THR A 109 6.82 0.84 -5.59
C THR A 109 7.67 0.66 -6.85
N ALA A 110 7.28 -0.29 -7.70
CA ALA A 110 7.94 -0.55 -8.96
C ALA A 110 6.93 -0.95 -10.05
N TYR A 111 7.39 -0.90 -11.29
CA TYR A 111 6.70 -1.53 -12.42
C TYR A 111 7.60 -2.67 -12.89
N ALA A 112 7.14 -3.90 -12.73
CA ALA A 112 7.95 -5.09 -12.89
C ALA A 112 7.23 -6.17 -13.70
N GLU A 113 8.00 -7.07 -14.31
CA GLU A 113 7.46 -8.20 -15.05
C GLU A 113 6.75 -9.18 -14.10
N SER A 114 5.55 -9.60 -14.46
CA SER A 114 4.83 -10.70 -13.84
C SER A 114 4.12 -11.49 -14.93
N ALA A 115 4.43 -12.77 -15.05
CA ALA A 115 3.91 -13.65 -16.10
C ALA A 115 4.04 -13.05 -17.52
N GLY A 116 5.21 -12.49 -17.86
CA GLY A 116 5.51 -11.90 -19.17
C GLY A 116 4.87 -10.54 -19.43
N ARG A 117 4.27 -9.89 -18.42
CA ARG A 117 3.62 -8.57 -18.54
C ARG A 117 4.10 -7.63 -17.44
N GLY A 118 4.14 -6.32 -17.75
CA GLY A 118 4.41 -5.30 -16.76
C GLY A 118 3.24 -5.16 -15.78
N LYS A 119 3.54 -5.14 -14.49
CA LYS A 119 2.60 -4.94 -13.38
C LYS A 119 3.14 -3.93 -12.38
N HIS A 120 2.26 -3.13 -11.84
CA HIS A 120 2.61 -2.29 -10.69
C HIS A 120 2.66 -3.14 -9.44
N VAL A 121 3.76 -3.03 -8.69
CA VAL A 121 4.00 -3.80 -7.48
C VAL A 121 4.43 -2.92 -6.32
N ILE A 122 4.14 -3.38 -5.11
CA ILE A 122 4.78 -2.92 -3.89
C ILE A 122 5.81 -3.98 -3.51
N VAL A 123 7.04 -3.55 -3.28
CA VAL A 123 8.12 -4.43 -2.86
C VAL A 123 8.50 -4.07 -1.43
N LYS A 124 8.23 -4.98 -0.50
CA LYS A 124 8.67 -4.91 0.90
C LYS A 124 10.03 -5.60 1.01
N PHE A 125 10.89 -5.13 1.91
CA PHE A 125 12.23 -5.69 2.02
C PHE A 125 12.75 -5.74 3.44
N SER A 126 13.65 -6.70 3.69
CA SER A 126 14.42 -6.80 4.92
C SER A 126 15.72 -5.99 4.83
N GLU A 127 16.39 -5.76 5.95
CA GLU A 127 17.74 -5.19 5.96
C GLU A 127 18.75 -6.15 5.29
N PRO A 128 19.79 -5.62 4.62
CA PRO A 128 20.83 -6.42 3.97
C PRO A 128 21.90 -6.93 4.96
N LEU A 129 21.51 -7.24 6.20
CA LEU A 129 22.41 -7.64 7.29
C LEU A 129 22.03 -9.00 7.86
N GLU A 130 23.03 -9.78 8.25
CA GLU A 130 22.82 -11.01 9.01
C GLU A 130 22.70 -10.71 10.51
N SER A 131 21.47 -10.44 10.95
CA SER A 131 21.11 -10.23 12.34
C SER A 131 19.87 -11.03 12.71
N SER A 132 19.60 -11.21 14.01
CA SER A 132 18.36 -11.84 14.47
C SER A 132 17.12 -11.06 14.03
N ASN A 133 17.19 -9.72 14.02
CA ASN A 133 16.13 -8.84 13.56
C ASN A 133 15.89 -9.01 12.05
N SER A 134 16.93 -8.98 11.25
CA SER A 134 16.82 -9.19 9.80
C SER A 134 16.26 -10.57 9.44
N ARG A 135 16.68 -11.63 10.16
CA ARG A 135 16.09 -12.97 9.98
C ARG A 135 14.60 -12.97 10.27
N ARG A 136 14.17 -12.38 11.39
CA ARG A 136 12.75 -12.27 11.73
C ARG A 136 11.97 -11.53 10.63
N TRP A 137 12.49 -10.44 10.08
CA TRP A 137 11.84 -9.74 8.99
C TRP A 137 11.74 -10.58 7.72
N ARG A 138 12.81 -11.33 7.37
CA ARG A 138 12.76 -12.26 6.24
C ARG A 138 11.68 -13.33 6.43
N ASP A 139 11.52 -13.86 7.64
CA ASP A 139 10.50 -14.85 7.96
C ASP A 139 9.08 -14.24 7.88
N LEU A 140 8.89 -13.01 8.34
CA LEU A 140 7.60 -12.30 8.23
C LEU A 140 7.21 -12.05 6.77
N LEU A 141 8.15 -11.65 5.90
CA LEU A 141 7.92 -11.49 4.47
C LEU A 141 7.51 -12.83 3.81
N TRP A 142 8.15 -13.92 4.24
CA TRP A 142 7.79 -15.24 3.76
C TRP A 142 6.42 -15.67 4.26
N ALA A 143 6.10 -15.42 5.52
CA ALA A 143 4.80 -15.72 6.10
C ALA A 143 3.66 -14.96 5.37
N GLU A 144 3.88 -13.70 5.02
CA GLU A 144 2.93 -12.91 4.23
C GLU A 144 2.71 -13.53 2.84
N HIS A 145 3.79 -13.93 2.16
CA HIS A 145 3.69 -14.64 0.88
C HIS A 145 2.87 -15.93 0.98
N LEU A 146 3.15 -16.75 2.00
CA LEU A 146 2.41 -17.99 2.24
C LEU A 146 0.93 -17.73 2.51
N ALA A 147 0.60 -16.72 3.32
CA ALA A 147 -0.78 -16.36 3.61
C ALA A 147 -1.55 -15.95 2.35
N LEU A 148 -0.96 -15.08 1.50
CA LEU A 148 -1.56 -14.68 0.23
C LEU A 148 -1.74 -15.87 -0.72
N THR A 149 -0.78 -16.78 -0.77
CA THR A 149 -0.82 -17.98 -1.62
C THR A 149 -1.90 -18.93 -1.13
N THR A 150 -1.97 -19.20 0.17
CA THR A 150 -2.99 -20.06 0.79
C THR A 150 -4.42 -19.55 0.50
N LEU A 151 -4.64 -18.24 0.65
CA LEU A 151 -5.94 -17.66 0.34
C LEU A 151 -6.32 -17.87 -1.13
N ARG A 152 -5.40 -17.67 -2.07
CA ARG A 152 -5.66 -17.89 -3.50
C ARG A 152 -5.94 -19.36 -3.83
N GLU A 153 -5.18 -20.28 -3.25
CA GLU A 153 -5.37 -21.71 -3.43
C GLU A 153 -6.72 -22.18 -2.88
N ALA A 154 -7.20 -21.51 -1.83
CA ALA A 154 -8.56 -21.71 -1.29
C ALA A 154 -9.67 -20.99 -2.09
N GLY A 155 -9.34 -20.38 -3.26
CA GLY A 155 -10.31 -19.67 -4.10
C GLY A 155 -10.69 -18.27 -3.57
N VAL A 156 -9.98 -17.76 -2.58
CA VAL A 156 -10.19 -16.42 -2.06
C VAL A 156 -9.35 -15.42 -2.87
N SER A 157 -9.99 -14.33 -3.29
CA SER A 157 -9.28 -13.26 -4.01
C SER A 157 -8.24 -12.62 -3.09
N ALA A 158 -6.96 -12.78 -3.43
CA ALA A 158 -5.83 -12.18 -2.75
C ALA A 158 -4.77 -11.74 -3.77
N ALA A 159 -3.96 -10.75 -3.42
CA ALA A 159 -2.92 -10.22 -4.28
C ALA A 159 -1.92 -11.30 -4.68
N GLN A 160 -1.45 -11.26 -5.92
CA GLN A 160 -0.34 -12.10 -6.35
C GLN A 160 0.94 -11.60 -5.70
N SER A 161 1.77 -12.53 -5.27
CA SER A 161 3.04 -12.22 -4.62
C SER A 161 4.15 -13.18 -5.05
N ALA A 162 5.38 -12.69 -5.00
CA ALA A 162 6.59 -13.47 -5.24
C ALA A 162 7.67 -13.06 -4.23
N VAL A 163 8.59 -13.97 -3.93
CA VAL A 163 9.71 -13.72 -3.02
C VAL A 163 11.00 -13.85 -3.78
N TYR A 164 11.88 -12.88 -3.60
CA TYR A 164 13.23 -12.85 -4.17
C TYR A 164 14.24 -12.66 -3.05
N ASP A 165 15.35 -13.38 -3.14
CA ASP A 165 16.49 -13.20 -2.26
C ASP A 165 17.68 -12.65 -3.06
N HIS A 166 18.38 -11.68 -2.49
CA HIS A 166 19.64 -11.17 -3.01
C HIS A 166 20.62 -10.98 -1.87
N GLN A 167 21.68 -11.77 -1.84
CA GLN A 167 22.61 -11.84 -0.71
C GLN A 167 21.85 -12.15 0.60
N ALA A 168 22.03 -11.31 1.64
CA ALA A 168 21.34 -11.44 2.93
C ALA A 168 19.96 -10.75 2.98
N GLN A 169 19.49 -10.18 1.88
CA GLN A 169 18.26 -9.40 1.81
C GLN A 169 17.14 -10.18 1.12
N ARG A 170 15.95 -10.12 1.68
CA ARG A 170 14.72 -10.70 1.10
C ARG A 170 13.76 -9.60 0.68
N PHE A 171 13.13 -9.83 -0.47
CA PHE A 171 12.12 -8.97 -1.06
C PHE A 171 10.81 -9.74 -1.20
N LEU A 172 9.72 -9.14 -0.76
CA LEU A 172 8.36 -9.60 -1.05
C LEU A 172 7.74 -8.63 -2.06
N GLU A 173 7.58 -9.10 -3.27
CA GLU A 173 6.82 -8.41 -4.31
C GLU A 173 5.33 -8.75 -4.16
N VAL A 174 4.48 -7.74 -4.16
CA VAL A 174 3.02 -7.88 -4.10
C VAL A 174 2.40 -7.04 -5.21
N GLU A 175 1.61 -7.67 -6.08
CA GLU A 175 0.92 -6.96 -7.16
C GLU A 175 -0.11 -5.97 -6.59
N ARG A 176 -0.09 -4.74 -7.10
CA ARG A 176 -1.03 -3.69 -6.69
C ARG A 176 -2.39 -3.92 -7.31
N PHE A 177 -3.40 -4.10 -6.46
CA PHE A 177 -4.80 -4.28 -6.88
C PHE A 177 -5.48 -2.96 -7.31
N ASP A 178 -4.88 -1.82 -6.97
CA ASP A 178 -5.37 -0.50 -7.34
C ASP A 178 -4.80 0.02 -8.68
N ARG A 179 -4.12 -0.84 -9.43
CA ARG A 179 -3.54 -0.54 -10.75
C ARG A 179 -4.02 -1.51 -11.80
N VAL A 180 -4.36 -0.99 -12.98
CA VAL A 180 -4.84 -1.77 -14.12
C VAL A 180 -3.97 -1.46 -15.34
N GLY A 181 -3.22 -2.45 -15.83
CA GLY A 181 -2.26 -2.25 -16.91
C GLY A 181 -1.20 -1.21 -16.56
N ALA A 182 -0.68 -0.49 -17.54
CA ALA A 182 0.39 0.49 -17.35
C ALA A 182 -0.07 1.80 -16.68
N SER A 183 -1.29 2.26 -16.97
CA SER A 183 -1.78 3.58 -16.54
C SER A 183 -3.15 3.55 -15.87
N GLY A 184 -3.88 2.44 -15.98
CA GLY A 184 -5.22 2.32 -15.39
C GLY A 184 -5.16 2.28 -13.87
N ARG A 185 -6.23 2.78 -13.24
CA ARG A 185 -6.37 2.87 -11.79
C ARG A 185 -7.75 2.45 -11.35
N GLN A 186 -7.84 1.90 -10.16
CA GLN A 186 -9.10 1.48 -9.55
C GLN A 186 -9.31 2.22 -8.23
N ALA A 187 -10.55 2.59 -7.96
CA ALA A 187 -10.93 3.22 -6.69
C ALA A 187 -10.73 2.26 -5.53
N VAL A 188 -10.11 2.76 -4.49
CA VAL A 188 -9.83 2.03 -3.25
C VAL A 188 -10.18 2.92 -2.08
N ILE A 189 -10.80 2.35 -1.06
CA ILE A 189 -11.09 3.01 0.21
C ILE A 189 -10.89 2.05 1.36
N SER A 190 -10.21 2.46 2.43
CA SER A 190 -9.99 1.62 3.60
C SER A 190 -11.23 1.47 4.47
N LEU A 191 -11.28 0.39 5.26
CA LEU A 191 -12.28 0.22 6.31
C LEU A 191 -12.19 1.36 7.32
N ALA A 192 -10.99 1.87 7.62
CA ALA A 192 -10.80 2.99 8.54
C ALA A 192 -11.53 4.26 8.06
N ALA A 193 -11.43 4.59 6.77
CA ALA A 193 -12.10 5.76 6.20
C ALA A 193 -13.62 5.57 6.16
N LEU A 194 -14.10 4.38 5.78
CA LEU A 194 -15.54 4.07 5.76
C LEU A 194 -16.15 4.06 7.17
N ASP A 195 -15.44 3.50 8.14
CA ASP A 195 -15.91 3.50 9.52
C ASP A 195 -15.99 4.91 10.09
N ALA A 196 -14.97 5.72 9.88
CA ALA A 196 -14.93 7.10 10.39
C ALA A 196 -16.07 7.97 9.85
N GLU A 197 -16.52 7.75 8.61
CA GLU A 197 -17.58 8.52 7.98
C GLU A 197 -18.98 7.97 8.28
N PHE A 198 -19.18 6.65 8.20
CA PHE A 198 -20.51 6.07 8.14
C PHE A 198 -20.94 5.37 9.44
N VAL A 199 -20.02 4.87 10.27
CA VAL A 199 -20.37 4.00 11.41
C VAL A 199 -19.82 4.50 12.75
N GLY A 200 -18.53 4.83 12.81
CA GLY A 200 -17.89 5.34 14.04
C GLY A 200 -17.62 4.29 15.11
N LEU A 201 -17.27 3.07 14.72
CA LEU A 201 -17.00 1.93 15.60
C LEU A 201 -15.50 1.57 15.67
N ALA A 202 -14.62 2.55 15.68
CA ALA A 202 -13.17 2.45 15.51
C ALA A 202 -12.45 1.37 16.35
N HIS A 203 -13.04 0.86 17.42
CA HIS A 203 -12.44 -0.16 18.30
C HIS A 203 -13.03 -1.56 18.11
N GLN A 204 -14.00 -1.70 17.21
CA GLN A 204 -14.65 -2.99 16.97
C GLN A 204 -13.90 -3.81 15.91
N PRO A 205 -14.02 -5.16 15.97
CA PRO A 205 -13.49 -6.04 14.93
C PRO A 205 -14.06 -5.75 13.55
N TRP A 206 -13.29 -6.04 12.49
CA TRP A 206 -13.71 -5.85 11.09
C TRP A 206 -15.12 -6.35 10.79
N PRO A 207 -15.53 -7.58 11.22
CA PRO A 207 -16.88 -8.09 10.94
C PRO A 207 -18.01 -7.21 11.48
N VAL A 208 -17.82 -6.65 12.67
CA VAL A 208 -18.85 -5.79 13.31
C VAL A 208 -19.07 -4.52 12.48
N ILE A 209 -17.98 -3.87 12.06
CA ILE A 209 -18.03 -2.64 11.27
C ILE A 209 -18.60 -2.93 9.87
N THR A 210 -18.12 -3.99 9.21
CA THR A 210 -18.56 -4.32 7.86
C THR A 210 -20.02 -4.75 7.80
N GLN A 211 -20.55 -5.43 8.81
CA GLN A 211 -21.98 -5.74 8.91
C GLN A 211 -22.80 -4.44 9.08
N ALA A 212 -22.31 -3.48 9.85
CA ALA A 212 -22.99 -2.18 9.98
C ALA A 212 -22.98 -1.40 8.64
N LEU A 213 -21.85 -1.39 7.94
CA LEU A 213 -21.71 -0.77 6.60
C LEU A 213 -22.63 -1.45 5.57
N ALA A 214 -22.74 -2.77 5.58
CA ALA A 214 -23.62 -3.51 4.68
C ALA A 214 -25.10 -3.21 4.95
N LYS A 215 -25.52 -3.11 6.23
CA LYS A 215 -26.89 -2.71 6.60
C LYS A 215 -27.24 -1.30 6.12
N GLN A 216 -26.27 -0.41 6.00
CA GLN A 216 -26.46 0.94 5.47
C GLN A 216 -26.34 0.99 3.93
N GLY A 217 -26.03 -0.12 3.27
CA GLY A 217 -25.84 -0.16 1.81
C GLY A 217 -24.54 0.49 1.33
N VAL A 218 -23.59 0.77 2.22
CA VAL A 218 -22.27 1.35 1.86
C VAL A 218 -21.38 0.33 1.20
N ILE A 219 -21.42 -0.91 1.64
CA ILE A 219 -20.77 -2.06 1.02
C ILE A 219 -21.79 -3.16 0.73
N THR A 220 -21.43 -4.12 -0.13
CA THR A 220 -22.31 -5.27 -0.40
C THR A 220 -22.27 -6.27 0.77
N GLN A 221 -23.34 -7.05 0.93
CA GLN A 221 -23.40 -8.14 1.90
C GLN A 221 -22.28 -9.19 1.65
N ALA A 222 -22.00 -9.50 0.39
CA ALA A 222 -20.91 -10.39 0.01
C ALA A 222 -19.51 -9.87 0.42
N ALA A 223 -19.31 -8.55 0.45
CA ALA A 223 -18.06 -7.96 0.94
C ALA A 223 -17.94 -8.11 2.47
N ALA A 224 -19.02 -7.96 3.21
CA ALA A 224 -19.05 -8.19 4.66
C ALA A 224 -18.75 -9.65 5.00
N GLU A 225 -19.39 -10.61 4.32
CA GLU A 225 -19.14 -12.05 4.51
C GLU A 225 -17.68 -12.44 4.20
N ARG A 226 -17.12 -11.87 3.14
CA ARG A 226 -15.70 -12.07 2.82
C ARG A 226 -14.78 -11.50 3.91
N THR A 227 -15.15 -10.40 4.50
CA THR A 227 -14.39 -9.81 5.62
C THR A 227 -14.41 -10.69 6.86
N GLU A 228 -15.52 -11.34 7.18
CA GLU A 228 -15.61 -12.31 8.27
C GLU A 228 -14.63 -13.47 8.07
N MET A 229 -14.58 -14.01 6.85
CA MET A 229 -13.64 -15.09 6.50
C MET A 229 -12.18 -14.62 6.61
N LEU A 230 -11.84 -13.44 6.12
CA LEU A 230 -10.48 -12.88 6.21
C LEU A 230 -10.10 -12.60 7.68
N TRP A 231 -11.04 -12.14 8.49
CA TRP A 231 -10.84 -11.95 9.92
C TRP A 231 -10.54 -13.27 10.63
N ALA A 232 -11.34 -14.31 10.36
CA ALA A 232 -11.12 -15.65 10.93
C ALA A 232 -9.76 -16.22 10.48
N PHE A 233 -9.41 -16.08 9.21
CA PHE A 233 -8.10 -16.51 8.70
C PHE A 233 -6.95 -15.78 9.39
N GLY A 234 -7.04 -14.46 9.56
CA GLY A 234 -6.04 -13.68 10.28
C GLY A 234 -5.89 -14.13 11.74
N ALA A 235 -6.99 -14.40 12.44
CA ALA A 235 -6.97 -14.91 13.81
C ALA A 235 -6.31 -16.30 13.88
N LEU A 236 -6.62 -17.21 12.95
CA LEU A 236 -6.04 -18.55 12.89
C LEU A 236 -4.54 -18.54 12.59
N THR A 237 -4.08 -17.61 11.76
CA THR A 237 -2.65 -17.47 11.40
C THR A 237 -1.86 -16.61 12.38
N GLY A 238 -2.50 -16.09 13.43
CA GLY A 238 -1.86 -15.22 14.42
C GLY A 238 -1.44 -13.86 13.86
N ASN A 239 -2.15 -13.34 12.87
CA ASN A 239 -1.91 -12.00 12.34
C ASN A 239 -2.30 -10.96 13.38
N THR A 240 -1.34 -10.24 13.92
CA THR A 240 -1.56 -9.18 14.93
C THR A 240 -1.70 -7.78 14.29
N ASP A 241 -1.55 -7.65 12.98
CA ASP A 241 -1.62 -6.38 12.25
C ASP A 241 -2.98 -6.18 11.57
N MET A 242 -4.05 -6.52 12.27
CA MET A 242 -5.42 -6.45 11.76
C MET A 242 -6.11 -5.13 12.13
N HIS A 243 -5.45 -4.01 11.91
CA HIS A 243 -6.08 -2.69 12.08
C HIS A 243 -6.92 -2.31 10.84
N HIS A 244 -7.84 -1.36 10.98
CA HIS A 244 -8.83 -1.00 9.96
C HIS A 244 -8.22 -0.43 8.67
N GLY A 245 -7.00 0.11 8.72
CA GLY A 245 -6.27 0.56 7.54
C GLY A 245 -5.71 -0.57 6.66
N ASN A 246 -5.67 -1.81 7.16
CA ASN A 246 -5.16 -2.97 6.42
C ASN A 246 -6.25 -3.73 5.64
N LEU A 247 -7.50 -3.32 5.77
CA LEU A 247 -8.60 -3.80 4.93
C LEU A 247 -9.10 -2.67 4.05
N SER A 248 -9.21 -2.93 2.75
CA SER A 248 -9.72 -1.96 1.79
C SER A 248 -10.76 -2.58 0.87
N PHE A 249 -11.62 -1.73 0.35
CA PHE A 249 -12.68 -2.09 -0.60
C PHE A 249 -12.38 -1.48 -1.95
N LEU A 250 -12.61 -2.24 -2.99
CA LEU A 250 -12.59 -1.78 -4.37
C LEU A 250 -13.99 -1.34 -4.76
N SER A 251 -14.10 -0.18 -5.39
CA SER A 251 -15.36 0.21 -6.02
C SER A 251 -15.59 -0.67 -7.26
N SER A 252 -16.77 -1.25 -7.37
CA SER A 252 -17.23 -1.80 -8.65
C SER A 252 -17.53 -0.67 -9.62
N PRO A 253 -17.19 -0.80 -10.91
CA PRO A 253 -17.59 0.17 -11.92
C PRO A 253 -19.11 0.22 -12.09
#